data_5806988947bbbc3e2eb86d2c1764f6b7
#
_entry.id   5806988947bbbc3e2eb86d2c1764f6b7
#
_cell.length_a   1.000
_cell.length_b   1.000
_cell.length_c   1.000
_cell.angle_alpha   90.00
_cell.angle_beta   90.00
_cell.angle_gamma   90.00
#
_symmetry.space_group_name_H-M   'P 1'
#
loop_
_entity.id
_entity.type
_entity.pdbx_description
1 polymer ?
#
loop_
_entity_poly.entity_id
_entity_poly.type
_entity_poly.pdbx_seq_one_letter_code
_entity_poly.pdbx_strand_id
1 'polypeptide(L)'
;MKKHLFALAIASLLASTAFAQANDTIAKVKASGSVTMGVRDSSGALSYTLGDGKYVGYHVEICQRIIDNLEKAAGKKLDVKYTSVTSQNRIPLTENGTVDIECGSTTNNEARQKQVAFAFTTFVEEVRIAVRANSGITNIAQLNGKNVATTTGTTSVQLLRKNERATGVDFKEVFGKDHADSFLLLESGRADAFVMDGQILAGNIANSKAPGDFKIVGEVLNVEPIAIMFRKDDPAFKKLADDTIAALAKSGELAKLYDKWFVQAIPPKNTKLGLTASDATKGAWANLNDKPVEAYAKK
;
A
#
# COMPACT_ATOMS: atom_id res chain seq x y z
N MET A 1 -32.67 27.52 -38.44
CA MET A 1 -32.70 26.51 -37.41
C MET A 1 -31.68 25.34 -37.59
N LYS A 2 -31.20 25.00 -38.81
CA LYS A 2 -30.26 23.88 -39.04
C LYS A 2 -28.77 24.15 -38.69
N LYS A 3 -28.34 25.43 -38.63
CA LYS A 3 -26.94 25.78 -38.34
C LYS A 3 -26.56 25.73 -36.84
N HIS A 4 -27.51 25.83 -35.92
CA HIS A 4 -27.25 25.77 -34.47
C HIS A 4 -27.16 24.35 -33.92
N LEU A 5 -27.80 23.35 -34.58
CA LEU A 5 -27.71 21.95 -34.19
C LEU A 5 -26.34 21.32 -34.48
N PHE A 6 -25.64 21.80 -35.53
CA PHE A 6 -24.30 21.31 -35.88
C PHE A 6 -23.21 21.79 -34.89
N ALA A 7 -23.37 23.01 -34.34
CA ALA A 7 -22.41 23.55 -33.37
C ALA A 7 -22.50 22.88 -32.01
N LEU A 8 -23.70 22.43 -31.57
CA LEU A 8 -23.87 21.71 -30.32
C LEU A 8 -23.29 20.27 -30.37
N ALA A 9 -23.40 19.59 -31.55
CA ALA A 9 -22.88 18.25 -31.72
C ALA A 9 -21.34 18.22 -31.70
N ILE A 10 -20.67 19.22 -32.24
CA ILE A 10 -19.20 19.34 -32.23
C ILE A 10 -18.69 19.68 -30.83
N ALA A 11 -19.38 20.51 -30.06
CA ALA A 11 -19.02 20.85 -28.69
C ALA A 11 -19.10 19.63 -27.74
N SER A 12 -20.10 18.75 -27.93
CA SER A 12 -20.24 17.54 -27.11
C SER A 12 -19.20 16.44 -27.44
N LEU A 13 -18.73 16.37 -28.70
CA LEU A 13 -17.65 15.44 -29.05
C LEU A 13 -16.28 15.90 -28.51
N LEU A 14 -16.02 17.20 -28.46
CA LEU A 14 -14.77 17.74 -27.90
C LEU A 14 -14.72 17.60 -26.38
N ALA A 15 -15.85 17.70 -25.68
CA ALA A 15 -15.91 17.51 -24.23
C ALA A 15 -15.64 16.04 -23.83
N SER A 16 -16.11 15.06 -24.61
CA SER A 16 -15.86 13.63 -24.31
C SER A 16 -14.39 13.21 -24.52
N THR A 17 -13.68 13.84 -25.46
CA THR A 17 -12.24 13.56 -25.65
C THR A 17 -11.36 14.19 -24.56
N ALA A 18 -11.77 15.34 -24.00
CA ALA A 18 -11.03 15.98 -22.91
C ALA A 18 -11.11 15.16 -21.59
N PHE A 19 -12.23 14.51 -21.29
CA PHE A 19 -12.35 13.62 -20.12
C PHE A 19 -11.55 12.32 -20.27
N ALA A 20 -11.50 11.72 -21.47
CA ALA A 20 -10.68 10.55 -21.73
C ALA A 20 -9.17 10.83 -21.61
N GLN A 21 -8.74 12.05 -21.95
CA GLN A 21 -7.34 12.47 -21.87
C GLN A 21 -6.89 12.80 -20.43
N ALA A 22 -7.81 13.14 -19.53
CA ALA A 22 -7.52 13.47 -18.14
C ALA A 22 -7.04 12.23 -17.32
N ASN A 23 -7.42 11.02 -17.73
CA ASN A 23 -7.08 9.77 -17.04
C ASN A 23 -6.04 8.91 -17.78
N ASP A 24 -5.43 9.41 -18.84
CA ASP A 24 -4.37 8.70 -19.58
C ASP A 24 -2.99 9.06 -19.00
N THR A 25 -2.50 8.23 -18.10
CA THR A 25 -1.18 8.41 -17.48
C THR A 25 -0.06 8.32 -18.52
N ILE A 26 -0.18 7.45 -19.54
CA ILE A 26 0.84 7.30 -20.59
C ILE A 26 0.95 8.60 -21.40
N ALA A 27 -0.18 9.18 -21.81
CA ALA A 27 -0.19 10.45 -22.52
C ALA A 27 0.35 11.61 -21.65
N LYS A 28 -0.05 11.66 -20.37
CA LYS A 28 0.43 12.65 -19.39
C LYS A 28 1.95 12.63 -19.28
N VAL A 29 2.56 11.45 -19.02
CA VAL A 29 4.01 11.35 -18.82
C VAL A 29 4.78 11.55 -20.14
N LYS A 30 4.18 11.14 -21.27
CA LYS A 30 4.73 11.44 -22.60
C LYS A 30 4.78 12.94 -22.87
N ALA A 31 3.79 13.71 -22.45
CA ALA A 31 3.76 15.16 -22.59
C ALA A 31 4.74 15.83 -21.61
N SER A 32 4.66 15.52 -20.32
CA SER A 32 5.42 16.19 -19.26
C SER A 32 6.89 15.77 -19.17
N GLY A 33 7.23 14.53 -19.57
CA GLY A 33 8.56 13.95 -19.35
C GLY A 33 8.83 13.53 -17.91
N SER A 34 7.81 13.49 -17.04
CA SER A 34 7.95 13.12 -15.64
C SER A 34 6.82 12.22 -15.15
N VAL A 35 7.11 11.38 -14.15
CA VAL A 35 6.15 10.54 -13.44
C VAL A 35 6.32 10.76 -11.93
N THR A 36 5.20 10.86 -11.20
CA THR A 36 5.23 11.02 -9.75
C THR A 36 4.88 9.71 -9.05
N MET A 37 5.86 9.17 -8.34
CA MET A 37 5.71 7.99 -7.50
C MET A 37 5.32 8.42 -6.08
N GLY A 38 4.15 8.01 -5.61
CA GLY A 38 3.75 8.09 -4.22
C GLY A 38 4.44 7.01 -3.41
N VAL A 39 5.21 7.41 -2.41
CA VAL A 39 6.03 6.53 -1.57
C VAL A 39 5.72 6.74 -0.10
N ARG A 40 6.17 5.83 0.76
CA ARG A 40 5.90 5.87 2.19
C ARG A 40 7.18 6.03 2.99
N ASP A 41 7.06 6.72 4.12
CA ASP A 41 8.20 6.91 5.02
C ASP A 41 8.41 5.70 5.94
N SER A 42 7.35 4.95 6.27
CA SER A 42 7.40 3.90 7.30
C SER A 42 6.47 2.70 7.06
N SER A 43 6.27 2.27 5.80
CA SER A 43 5.45 1.09 5.46
C SER A 43 6.23 -0.24 5.46
N GLY A 44 7.14 -0.41 6.42
CA GLY A 44 7.96 -1.62 6.53
C GLY A 44 8.79 -1.85 5.26
N ALA A 45 9.06 -3.11 4.93
CA ALA A 45 9.86 -3.46 3.75
C ALA A 45 9.17 -3.23 2.40
N LEU A 46 7.88 -2.85 2.39
CA LEU A 46 7.17 -2.49 1.14
C LEU A 46 7.62 -1.13 0.60
N SER A 47 7.72 -0.12 1.47
CA SER A 47 8.11 1.24 1.06
C SER A 47 8.53 2.03 2.29
N TYR A 48 9.76 2.53 2.33
CA TYR A 48 10.25 3.36 3.43
C TYR A 48 11.37 4.30 2.96
N THR A 49 11.62 5.34 3.77
CA THR A 49 12.67 6.32 3.50
C THR A 49 14.01 5.93 4.13
N LEU A 50 15.09 6.22 3.40
CA LEU A 50 16.46 6.20 3.94
C LEU A 50 16.95 7.60 4.36
N GLY A 51 16.06 8.62 4.27
CA GLY A 51 16.45 10.02 4.39
C GLY A 51 16.87 10.63 3.05
N ASP A 52 17.05 11.95 3.05
CA ASP A 52 17.55 12.72 1.88
C ASP A 52 16.78 12.46 0.58
N GLY A 53 15.45 12.25 0.67
CA GLY A 53 14.59 11.98 -0.48
C GLY A 53 14.78 10.61 -1.12
N LYS A 54 15.48 9.68 -0.47
CA LYS A 54 15.70 8.31 -0.94
C LYS A 54 14.64 7.38 -0.39
N TYR A 55 13.95 6.69 -1.28
CA TYR A 55 12.92 5.72 -0.95
C TYR A 55 13.28 4.35 -1.51
N VAL A 56 13.03 3.32 -0.73
CA VAL A 56 13.36 1.93 -1.07
C VAL A 56 12.26 0.99 -0.57
N GLY A 57 12.27 -0.25 -1.07
CA GLY A 57 11.37 -1.30 -0.65
C GLY A 57 10.87 -2.14 -1.81
N TYR A 58 10.19 -3.21 -1.49
CA TYR A 58 9.66 -4.19 -2.45
C TYR A 58 8.74 -3.53 -3.49
N HIS A 59 7.76 -2.73 -3.05
CA HIS A 59 6.84 -2.04 -3.95
C HIS A 59 7.52 -0.89 -4.71
N VAL A 60 8.49 -0.21 -4.09
CA VAL A 60 9.25 0.82 -4.79
C VAL A 60 10.02 0.22 -5.98
N GLU A 61 10.62 -0.96 -5.82
CA GLU A 61 11.30 -1.64 -6.93
C GLU A 61 10.33 -2.20 -7.98
N ILE A 62 9.18 -2.73 -7.58
CA ILE A 62 8.14 -3.14 -8.55
C ILE A 62 7.66 -1.94 -9.36
N CYS A 63 7.38 -0.82 -8.71
CA CYS A 63 7.00 0.42 -9.39
C CYS A 63 8.08 0.91 -10.33
N GLN A 64 9.37 0.77 -9.99
CA GLN A 64 10.44 1.11 -10.90
C GLN A 64 10.39 0.27 -12.18
N ARG A 65 10.09 -1.05 -12.09
CA ARG A 65 9.88 -1.90 -13.27
C ARG A 65 8.68 -1.46 -14.12
N ILE A 66 7.60 -1.01 -13.44
CA ILE A 66 6.42 -0.45 -14.14
C ILE A 66 6.83 0.85 -14.86
N ILE A 67 7.60 1.73 -14.22
CA ILE A 67 8.09 2.97 -14.82
C ILE A 67 9.06 2.69 -15.96
N ASP A 68 9.95 1.71 -15.87
CA ASP A 68 10.83 1.30 -16.97
C ASP A 68 10.04 0.91 -18.24
N ASN A 69 8.89 0.24 -18.07
CA ASN A 69 7.97 -0.09 -19.17
C ASN A 69 7.15 1.12 -19.62
N LEU A 70 6.81 2.04 -18.71
CA LEU A 70 6.16 3.30 -19.02
C LEU A 70 7.07 4.20 -19.88
N GLU A 71 8.37 4.24 -19.60
CA GLU A 71 9.38 4.92 -20.42
C GLU A 71 9.40 4.39 -21.86
N LYS A 72 9.35 3.05 -22.02
CA LYS A 72 9.28 2.43 -23.35
C LYS A 72 7.99 2.84 -24.08
N ALA A 73 6.85 2.82 -23.39
CA ALA A 73 5.56 3.25 -23.95
C ALA A 73 5.53 4.74 -24.31
N ALA A 74 6.18 5.57 -23.49
CA ALA A 74 6.33 7.01 -23.75
C ALA A 74 7.37 7.34 -24.85
N GLY A 75 8.28 6.40 -25.16
CA GLY A 75 9.36 6.59 -26.12
C GLY A 75 10.49 7.50 -25.63
N LYS A 76 10.61 7.72 -24.31
CA LYS A 76 11.65 8.56 -23.71
C LYS A 76 11.87 8.23 -22.24
N LYS A 77 13.03 8.64 -21.70
CA LYS A 77 13.30 8.60 -20.26
C LYS A 77 12.40 9.59 -19.52
N LEU A 78 12.00 9.21 -18.32
CA LEU A 78 11.16 10.00 -17.45
C LEU A 78 11.92 10.48 -16.21
N ASP A 79 11.66 11.71 -15.80
CA ASP A 79 12.07 12.21 -14.50
C ASP A 79 11.15 11.63 -13.43
N VAL A 80 11.68 10.76 -12.56
CA VAL A 80 10.90 10.12 -11.48
C VAL A 80 10.92 11.02 -10.25
N LYS A 81 9.76 11.61 -9.96
CA LYS A 81 9.55 12.42 -8.76
C LYS A 81 8.96 11.58 -7.65
N TYR A 82 9.47 11.73 -6.44
CA TYR A 82 8.95 11.06 -5.26
C TYR A 82 8.07 12.02 -4.45
N THR A 83 6.88 11.55 -4.05
CA THR A 83 5.99 12.27 -3.14
C THR A 83 5.68 11.35 -1.95
N SER A 84 6.11 11.75 -0.74
CA SER A 84 5.74 11.03 0.48
C SER A 84 4.26 11.16 0.73
N VAL A 85 3.58 10.03 0.88
CA VAL A 85 2.15 9.96 1.16
C VAL A 85 1.87 9.18 2.45
N THR A 86 0.79 9.54 3.13
CA THR A 86 0.27 8.84 4.30
C THR A 86 -0.88 7.91 3.91
N SER A 87 -1.29 7.04 4.83
CA SER A 87 -2.48 6.20 4.61
C SER A 87 -3.75 7.02 4.40
N GLN A 88 -3.80 8.26 4.94
CA GLN A 88 -4.96 9.14 4.82
C GLN A 88 -5.02 9.91 3.50
N ASN A 89 -3.86 10.35 2.95
CA ASN A 89 -3.85 11.24 1.78
C ASN A 89 -3.51 10.55 0.45
N ARG A 90 -3.02 9.30 0.45
CA ARG A 90 -2.60 8.59 -0.77
C ARG A 90 -3.72 8.46 -1.81
N ILE A 91 -4.96 8.16 -1.39
CA ILE A 91 -6.09 8.02 -2.31
C ILE A 91 -6.44 9.36 -2.97
N PRO A 92 -6.77 10.45 -2.24
CA PRO A 92 -7.08 11.72 -2.88
C PRO A 92 -5.93 12.28 -3.72
N LEU A 93 -4.66 12.05 -3.37
CA LEU A 93 -3.51 12.47 -4.20
C LEU A 93 -3.37 11.65 -5.48
N THR A 94 -3.80 10.40 -5.47
CA THR A 94 -3.87 9.58 -6.68
C THR A 94 -5.05 9.96 -7.56
N GLU A 95 -6.25 10.16 -6.98
CA GLU A 95 -7.46 10.57 -7.70
C GLU A 95 -7.25 11.88 -8.47
N ASN A 96 -6.67 12.89 -7.82
CA ASN A 96 -6.46 14.22 -8.42
C ASN A 96 -5.24 14.30 -9.35
N GLY A 97 -4.46 13.21 -9.50
CA GLY A 97 -3.30 13.13 -10.39
C GLY A 97 -2.04 13.81 -9.88
N THR A 98 -1.97 14.20 -8.60
CA THR A 98 -0.72 14.61 -7.94
C THR A 98 0.26 13.44 -7.88
N VAL A 99 -0.24 12.23 -7.64
CA VAL A 99 0.48 10.97 -7.68
C VAL A 99 -0.01 10.16 -8.89
N ASP A 100 0.91 9.66 -9.70
CA ASP A 100 0.60 8.83 -10.86
C ASP A 100 0.52 7.35 -10.50
N ILE A 101 1.39 6.90 -9.61
CA ILE A 101 1.49 5.51 -9.15
C ILE A 101 1.85 5.51 -7.65
N GLU A 102 1.07 4.84 -6.82
CA GLU A 102 1.34 4.70 -5.37
C GLU A 102 1.96 3.34 -5.07
N CYS A 103 3.12 3.36 -4.43
CA CYS A 103 4.02 2.24 -4.21
C CYS A 103 4.21 1.96 -2.73
N GLY A 104 3.11 1.94 -2.00
CA GLY A 104 3.08 1.75 -0.56
C GLY A 104 2.48 0.41 -0.12
N SER A 105 1.72 0.45 0.96
CA SER A 105 1.04 -0.69 1.59
C SER A 105 -0.48 -0.55 1.50
N THR A 106 -1.01 -0.32 0.28
CA THR A 106 -2.43 -0.08 0.12
C THR A 106 -3.19 -1.38 -0.08
N THR A 107 -4.04 -1.72 0.90
CA THR A 107 -5.00 -2.83 0.81
C THR A 107 -5.99 -2.57 -0.30
N ASN A 108 -6.14 -3.52 -1.20
CA ASN A 108 -7.17 -3.53 -2.22
C ASN A 108 -8.50 -4.00 -1.61
N ASN A 109 -9.51 -3.13 -1.53
CA ASN A 109 -10.86 -3.44 -1.10
C ASN A 109 -11.92 -2.76 -1.97
N GLU A 110 -13.17 -3.21 -1.91
CA GLU A 110 -14.27 -2.70 -2.74
C GLU A 110 -14.51 -1.20 -2.57
N ALA A 111 -14.35 -0.67 -1.34
CA ALA A 111 -14.57 0.74 -1.08
C ALA A 111 -13.52 1.61 -1.80
N ARG A 112 -12.25 1.18 -1.79
CA ARG A 112 -11.14 1.87 -2.47
C ARG A 112 -11.20 1.70 -3.99
N GLN A 113 -11.66 0.55 -4.50
CA GLN A 113 -11.87 0.32 -5.94
C GLN A 113 -12.92 1.25 -6.56
N LYS A 114 -13.79 1.86 -5.75
CA LYS A 114 -14.72 2.91 -6.23
C LYS A 114 -14.00 4.22 -6.58
N GLN A 115 -12.84 4.48 -6.00
CA GLN A 115 -12.08 5.72 -6.10
C GLN A 115 -10.83 5.58 -6.98
N VAL A 116 -10.12 4.46 -6.87
CA VAL A 116 -8.84 4.19 -7.53
C VAL A 116 -8.81 2.81 -8.17
N ALA A 117 -7.81 2.54 -8.99
CA ALA A 117 -7.55 1.22 -9.55
C ALA A 117 -6.32 0.58 -8.89
N PHE A 118 -6.28 -0.73 -8.92
CA PHE A 118 -5.19 -1.54 -8.41
C PHE A 118 -4.62 -2.43 -9.51
N ALA A 119 -3.32 -2.63 -9.51
CA ALA A 119 -2.66 -3.68 -10.26
C ALA A 119 -2.92 -5.06 -9.61
N PHE A 120 -2.41 -6.13 -10.22
CA PHE A 120 -2.43 -7.45 -9.60
C PHE A 120 -1.80 -7.44 -8.20
N THR A 121 -2.38 -8.23 -7.31
CA THR A 121 -1.88 -8.41 -5.94
C THR A 121 -0.45 -8.94 -5.95
N THR A 122 0.45 -8.22 -5.29
CA THR A 122 1.88 -8.57 -5.20
C THR A 122 2.29 -9.08 -3.83
N PHE A 123 1.49 -8.81 -2.81
CA PHE A 123 1.73 -9.20 -1.43
C PHE A 123 0.40 -9.49 -0.74
N VAL A 124 0.34 -10.51 0.11
CA VAL A 124 -0.82 -10.79 0.97
C VAL A 124 -0.39 -10.62 2.41
N GLU A 125 -1.01 -9.67 3.08
CA GLU A 125 -0.68 -9.22 4.42
C GLU A 125 -1.58 -9.87 5.48
N GLU A 126 -1.06 -9.97 6.70
CA GLU A 126 -1.79 -10.34 7.90
C GLU A 126 -1.83 -9.18 8.88
N VAL A 127 -3.02 -8.71 9.25
CA VAL A 127 -3.15 -7.72 10.32
C VAL A 127 -2.93 -8.40 11.66
N ARG A 128 -2.02 -7.85 12.47
CA ARG A 128 -1.55 -8.44 13.73
C ARG A 128 -1.49 -7.38 14.85
N ILE A 129 -1.07 -7.81 16.03
CA ILE A 129 -0.95 -6.98 17.25
C ILE A 129 0.51 -6.97 17.69
N ALA A 130 1.11 -5.78 17.82
CA ALA A 130 2.38 -5.61 18.51
C ALA A 130 2.15 -5.08 19.93
N VAL A 131 2.92 -5.59 20.87
CA VAL A 131 2.86 -5.21 22.29
C VAL A 131 4.27 -5.16 22.89
N ARG A 132 4.40 -4.57 24.08
CA ARG A 132 5.64 -4.75 24.86
C ARG A 132 5.79 -6.20 25.28
N ALA A 133 7.02 -6.71 25.24
CA ALA A 133 7.32 -8.11 25.52
C ALA A 133 6.85 -8.58 26.91
N ASN A 134 6.91 -7.67 27.90
CA ASN A 134 6.51 -7.91 29.29
C ASN A 134 5.04 -7.54 29.61
N SER A 135 4.22 -7.18 28.62
CA SER A 135 2.84 -6.70 28.84
C SER A 135 1.87 -7.78 29.35
N GLY A 136 2.19 -9.05 29.17
CA GLY A 136 1.25 -10.15 29.44
C GLY A 136 0.12 -10.30 28.40
N ILE A 137 -0.01 -9.37 27.45
CA ILE A 137 -1.04 -9.39 26.39
C ILE A 137 -0.67 -10.44 25.35
N THR A 138 -1.60 -11.32 24.99
CA THR A 138 -1.44 -12.40 24.02
C THR A 138 -2.52 -12.49 22.96
N ASN A 139 -3.62 -11.74 23.09
CA ASN A 139 -4.74 -11.74 22.14
C ASN A 139 -5.53 -10.43 22.22
N ILE A 140 -6.46 -10.23 21.25
CA ILE A 140 -7.22 -8.98 21.12
C ILE A 140 -8.21 -8.79 22.30
N ALA A 141 -8.75 -9.83 22.89
CA ALA A 141 -9.71 -9.71 23.99
C ALA A 141 -9.10 -9.06 25.25
N GLN A 142 -7.78 -9.22 25.44
CA GLN A 142 -7.04 -8.60 26.55
C GLN A 142 -6.76 -7.11 26.36
N LEU A 143 -7.17 -6.55 25.22
CA LEU A 143 -7.06 -5.11 24.96
C LEU A 143 -8.26 -4.32 25.49
N ASN A 144 -9.23 -4.96 26.13
CA ASN A 144 -10.39 -4.29 26.72
C ASN A 144 -9.96 -3.17 27.70
N GLY A 145 -10.45 -1.95 27.48
CA GLY A 145 -10.09 -0.75 28.24
C GLY A 145 -8.66 -0.23 28.02
N LYS A 146 -7.87 -0.85 27.15
CA LYS A 146 -6.48 -0.49 26.84
C LYS A 146 -6.39 0.59 25.77
N ASN A 147 -5.28 1.35 25.80
CA ASN A 147 -4.93 2.26 24.72
C ASN A 147 -4.37 1.46 23.54
N VAL A 148 -5.07 1.46 22.40
CA VAL A 148 -4.66 0.73 21.20
C VAL A 148 -4.27 1.73 20.12
N ALA A 149 -3.00 1.75 19.77
CA ALA A 149 -2.49 2.55 18.67
C ALA A 149 -2.91 1.94 17.32
N THR A 150 -3.24 2.80 16.38
CA THR A 150 -3.39 2.46 14.97
C THR A 150 -3.10 3.69 14.11
N THR A 151 -2.98 3.51 12.79
CA THR A 151 -2.64 4.62 11.90
C THR A 151 -3.89 5.14 11.19
N THR A 152 -4.09 6.45 11.20
CA THR A 152 -5.23 7.10 10.54
C THR A 152 -5.30 6.74 9.06
N GLY A 153 -6.51 6.41 8.56
CA GLY A 153 -6.75 6.08 7.14
C GLY A 153 -6.44 4.63 6.74
N THR A 154 -6.17 3.75 7.71
CA THR A 154 -5.92 2.33 7.46
C THR A 154 -7.19 1.47 7.62
N THR A 155 -7.14 0.27 7.06
CA THR A 155 -8.14 -0.79 7.28
C THR A 155 -8.14 -1.29 8.72
N SER A 156 -7.00 -1.21 9.42
CA SER A 156 -6.88 -1.61 10.83
C SER A 156 -7.82 -0.82 11.76
N VAL A 157 -8.07 0.48 11.47
CA VAL A 157 -9.06 1.28 12.22
C VAL A 157 -10.47 0.68 12.09
N GLN A 158 -10.85 0.33 10.86
CA GLN A 158 -12.17 -0.26 10.60
C GLN A 158 -12.30 -1.66 11.22
N LEU A 159 -11.21 -2.43 11.18
CA LEU A 159 -11.13 -3.77 11.77
C LEU A 159 -11.29 -3.72 13.29
N LEU A 160 -10.61 -2.81 13.98
CA LEU A 160 -10.76 -2.61 15.43
C LEU A 160 -12.22 -2.29 15.78
N ARG A 161 -12.84 -1.31 15.13
CA ARG A 161 -14.23 -0.92 15.36
C ARG A 161 -15.24 -2.03 15.02
N LYS A 162 -14.94 -2.85 14.00
CA LYS A 162 -15.75 -4.04 13.69
C LYS A 162 -15.64 -5.07 14.81
N ASN A 163 -14.44 -5.28 15.35
CA ASN A 163 -14.19 -6.21 16.44
C ASN A 163 -14.90 -5.77 17.74
N GLU A 164 -14.82 -4.47 18.11
CA GLU A 164 -15.55 -3.91 19.25
C GLU A 164 -17.04 -4.21 19.18
N ARG A 165 -17.66 -3.91 18.04
CA ARG A 165 -19.11 -4.18 17.85
C ARG A 165 -19.47 -5.67 17.92
N ALA A 166 -18.56 -6.55 17.47
CA ALA A 166 -18.81 -7.99 17.42
C ALA A 166 -18.58 -8.68 18.76
N THR A 167 -17.64 -8.21 19.57
CA THR A 167 -17.16 -8.90 20.78
C THR A 167 -17.48 -8.17 22.07
N GLY A 168 -17.84 -6.87 22.01
CA GLY A 168 -18.03 -6.01 23.17
C GLY A 168 -16.72 -5.60 23.85
N VAL A 169 -15.55 -5.87 23.26
CA VAL A 169 -14.26 -5.35 23.73
C VAL A 169 -14.18 -3.88 23.39
N ASP A 170 -13.94 -3.02 24.37
CA ASP A 170 -13.88 -1.57 24.22
C ASP A 170 -12.42 -1.10 24.22
N PHE A 171 -11.95 -0.57 23.09
CA PHE A 171 -10.60 -0.05 22.93
C PHE A 171 -10.60 1.48 23.11
N LYS A 172 -9.56 2.02 23.74
CA LYS A 172 -9.25 3.45 23.66
C LYS A 172 -8.33 3.68 22.47
N GLU A 173 -8.93 3.96 21.30
CA GLU A 173 -8.15 4.20 20.08
C GLU A 173 -7.27 5.42 20.20
N VAL A 174 -5.97 5.28 19.94
CA VAL A 174 -5.00 6.37 19.80
C VAL A 174 -4.36 6.34 18.42
N PHE A 175 -4.26 7.51 17.78
CA PHE A 175 -3.93 7.57 16.36
C PHE A 175 -2.57 8.19 16.12
N GLY A 176 -1.74 7.49 15.31
CA GLY A 176 -0.59 8.08 14.67
C GLY A 176 -0.95 8.61 13.27
N LYS A 177 -0.23 9.62 12.82
CA LYS A 177 -0.34 10.18 11.48
C LYS A 177 0.22 9.22 10.42
N ASP A 178 1.34 8.56 10.77
CA ASP A 178 1.96 7.50 9.98
C ASP A 178 2.34 6.32 10.87
N HIS A 179 2.86 5.23 10.29
CA HIS A 179 3.12 3.99 11.01
C HIS A 179 4.23 4.14 12.07
N ALA A 180 5.26 4.93 11.77
CA ALA A 180 6.31 5.24 12.76
C ALA A 180 5.75 6.03 13.96
N ASP A 181 4.87 7.01 13.72
CA ASP A 181 4.20 7.76 14.79
C ASP A 181 3.33 6.84 15.65
N SER A 182 2.59 5.91 15.03
CA SER A 182 1.76 4.92 15.73
C SER A 182 2.62 3.98 16.58
N PHE A 183 3.75 3.51 16.06
CA PHE A 183 4.68 2.68 16.80
C PHE A 183 5.32 3.46 17.97
N LEU A 184 5.62 4.74 17.79
CA LEU A 184 6.15 5.59 18.85
C LEU A 184 5.16 5.72 20.04
N LEU A 185 3.84 5.65 19.80
CA LEU A 185 2.86 5.59 20.89
C LEU A 185 3.04 4.33 21.75
N LEU A 186 3.30 3.18 21.11
CA LEU A 186 3.62 1.93 21.82
C LEU A 186 5.00 2.02 22.49
N GLU A 187 6.02 2.51 21.79
CA GLU A 187 7.39 2.61 22.28
C GLU A 187 7.52 3.55 23.48
N SER A 188 6.74 4.63 23.52
CA SER A 188 6.70 5.58 24.63
C SER A 188 5.78 5.18 25.80
N GLY A 189 5.03 4.07 25.67
CA GLY A 189 4.06 3.62 26.68
C GLY A 189 2.75 4.41 26.69
N ARG A 190 2.49 5.23 25.67
CA ARG A 190 1.21 5.93 25.50
C ARG A 190 0.12 5.04 24.92
N ALA A 191 0.52 3.91 24.31
CA ALA A 191 -0.35 2.83 23.92
C ALA A 191 0.15 1.50 24.52
N ASP A 192 -0.78 0.58 24.80
CA ASP A 192 -0.52 -0.77 25.29
C ASP A 192 -0.27 -1.74 24.13
N ALA A 193 -0.85 -1.45 22.97
CA ALA A 193 -0.73 -2.24 21.75
C ALA A 193 -0.70 -1.35 20.50
N PHE A 194 -0.15 -1.88 19.39
CA PHE A 194 -0.28 -1.31 18.05
C PHE A 194 -0.83 -2.38 17.11
N VAL A 195 -2.00 -2.11 16.51
CA VAL A 195 -2.65 -3.01 15.55
C VAL A 195 -2.41 -2.51 14.13
N MET A 196 -1.73 -3.34 13.32
CA MET A 196 -1.31 -3.00 11.97
C MET A 196 -0.89 -4.26 11.20
N ASP A 197 -0.55 -4.08 9.94
CA ASP A 197 0.08 -5.04 9.04
C ASP A 197 1.33 -5.67 9.68
N GLY A 198 1.42 -6.99 9.70
CA GLY A 198 2.47 -7.72 10.43
C GLY A 198 3.88 -7.36 10.00
N GLN A 199 4.12 -7.16 8.68
CA GLN A 199 5.43 -6.76 8.19
C GLN A 199 5.78 -5.30 8.57
N ILE A 200 4.77 -4.40 8.69
CA ILE A 200 4.97 -3.03 9.17
C ILE A 200 5.35 -3.07 10.66
N LEU A 201 4.64 -3.88 11.45
CA LEU A 201 5.00 -4.10 12.86
C LEU A 201 6.42 -4.62 13.01
N ALA A 202 6.77 -5.68 12.25
CA ALA A 202 8.12 -6.27 12.27
C ALA A 202 9.20 -5.24 11.89
N GLY A 203 8.95 -4.44 10.86
CA GLY A 203 9.86 -3.39 10.41
C GLY A 203 10.07 -2.29 11.45
N ASN A 204 8.99 -1.83 12.10
CA ASN A 204 9.08 -0.83 13.18
C ASN A 204 9.81 -1.39 14.41
N ILE A 205 9.50 -2.62 14.83
CA ILE A 205 10.20 -3.30 15.92
C ILE A 205 11.70 -3.42 15.61
N ALA A 206 12.05 -3.92 14.43
CA ALA A 206 13.44 -4.11 14.02
C ALA A 206 14.24 -2.78 13.98
N ASN A 207 13.57 -1.66 13.68
CA ASN A 207 14.17 -0.33 13.64
C ASN A 207 14.09 0.44 14.97
N SER A 208 13.42 -0.09 15.98
CA SER A 208 13.32 0.53 17.31
C SER A 208 14.69 0.60 18.02
N LYS A 209 14.73 1.31 19.14
CA LYS A 209 15.94 1.39 19.98
C LYS A 209 16.24 0.08 20.71
N ALA A 210 15.21 -0.67 21.05
CA ALA A 210 15.30 -1.93 21.80
C ALA A 210 14.31 -2.95 21.20
N PRO A 211 14.64 -3.61 20.06
CA PRO A 211 13.74 -4.55 19.39
C PRO A 211 13.24 -5.68 20.29
N GLY A 212 14.07 -6.16 21.24
CA GLY A 212 13.71 -7.21 22.19
C GLY A 212 12.62 -6.82 23.19
N ASP A 213 12.31 -5.52 23.33
CA ASP A 213 11.27 -5.04 24.24
C ASP A 213 9.85 -5.18 23.62
N PHE A 214 9.74 -5.63 22.38
CA PHE A 214 8.47 -5.75 21.65
C PHE A 214 8.32 -7.14 21.03
N LYS A 215 7.06 -7.54 20.85
CA LYS A 215 6.69 -8.78 20.15
C LYS A 215 5.38 -8.63 19.41
N ILE A 216 5.21 -9.41 18.36
CA ILE A 216 3.94 -9.58 17.65
C ILE A 216 3.23 -10.77 18.29
N VAL A 217 1.94 -10.61 18.61
CA VAL A 217 1.16 -11.60 19.35
C VAL A 217 -0.21 -11.83 18.72
N GLY A 218 -0.89 -12.84 19.24
CA GLY A 218 -2.29 -13.13 18.97
C GLY A 218 -2.54 -13.77 17.61
N GLU A 219 -3.81 -13.90 17.33
CA GLU A 219 -4.36 -14.41 16.08
C GLU A 219 -4.13 -13.46 14.91
N VAL A 220 -4.29 -13.97 13.69
CA VAL A 220 -4.40 -13.14 12.48
C VAL A 220 -5.79 -12.49 12.51
N LEU A 221 -5.81 -11.16 12.59
CA LEU A 221 -7.05 -10.40 12.70
C LEU A 221 -7.76 -10.23 11.35
N ASN A 222 -6.98 -10.15 10.27
CA ASN A 222 -7.47 -10.06 8.90
C ASN A 222 -6.36 -10.48 7.92
N VAL A 223 -6.76 -10.90 6.72
CA VAL A 223 -5.85 -11.18 5.59
C VAL A 223 -6.20 -10.22 4.46
N GLU A 224 -5.21 -9.49 3.96
CA GLU A 224 -5.42 -8.37 3.05
C GLU A 224 -4.52 -8.44 1.81
N PRO A 225 -5.10 -8.39 0.59
CA PRO A 225 -4.32 -8.25 -0.63
C PRO A 225 -3.78 -6.81 -0.73
N ILE A 226 -2.47 -6.68 -0.89
CA ILE A 226 -1.78 -5.42 -1.07
C ILE A 226 -1.33 -5.30 -2.52
N ALA A 227 -1.61 -4.14 -3.13
CA ALA A 227 -1.30 -3.92 -4.54
C ALA A 227 -0.87 -2.47 -4.81
N ILE A 228 -0.17 -2.28 -5.91
CA ILE A 228 0.17 -0.98 -6.48
C ILE A 228 -1.12 -0.28 -6.90
N MET A 229 -1.26 1.00 -6.56
CA MET A 229 -2.48 1.78 -6.78
C MET A 229 -2.21 2.94 -7.74
N PHE A 230 -3.19 3.26 -8.57
CA PHE A 230 -3.15 4.36 -9.54
C PHE A 230 -4.55 4.89 -9.84
N ARG A 231 -4.66 5.91 -10.71
CA ARG A 231 -5.96 6.48 -11.05
C ARG A 231 -6.92 5.45 -11.64
N LYS A 232 -8.18 5.58 -11.28
CA LYS A 232 -9.27 4.81 -11.87
C LYS A 232 -9.49 5.24 -13.33
N ASP A 233 -10.11 4.36 -14.11
CA ASP A 233 -10.51 4.60 -15.50
C ASP A 233 -9.33 4.91 -16.45
N ASP A 234 -8.16 4.31 -16.16
CA ASP A 234 -6.96 4.31 -17.02
C ASP A 234 -6.60 2.87 -17.44
N PRO A 235 -7.34 2.28 -18.39
CA PRO A 235 -7.15 0.89 -18.79
C PRO A 235 -5.80 0.63 -19.46
N ALA A 236 -5.21 1.63 -20.11
CA ALA A 236 -3.92 1.50 -20.76
C ALA A 236 -2.80 1.37 -19.70
N PHE A 237 -2.82 2.22 -18.68
CA PHE A 237 -1.85 2.13 -17.58
C PHE A 237 -2.07 0.87 -16.73
N LYS A 238 -3.34 0.51 -16.44
CA LYS A 238 -3.64 -0.76 -15.75
C LYS A 238 -3.05 -1.96 -16.50
N LYS A 239 -3.26 -2.04 -17.80
CA LYS A 239 -2.69 -3.12 -18.62
C LYS A 239 -1.17 -3.16 -18.56
N LEU A 240 -0.51 -2.00 -18.65
CA LEU A 240 0.95 -1.89 -18.56
C LEU A 240 1.48 -2.36 -17.19
N ALA A 241 0.82 -1.95 -16.10
CA ALA A 241 1.18 -2.36 -14.74
C ALA A 241 0.97 -3.87 -14.53
N ASP A 242 -0.16 -4.40 -14.95
CA ASP A 242 -0.50 -5.82 -14.83
C ASP A 242 0.42 -6.70 -15.68
N ASP A 243 0.69 -6.34 -16.93
CA ASP A 243 1.62 -7.06 -17.81
C ASP A 243 3.04 -7.07 -17.21
N THR A 244 3.45 -5.96 -16.57
CA THR A 244 4.76 -5.88 -15.89
C THR A 244 4.81 -6.85 -14.72
N ILE A 245 3.80 -6.85 -13.85
CA ILE A 245 3.72 -7.75 -12.69
C ILE A 245 3.66 -9.21 -13.14
N ALA A 246 2.90 -9.50 -14.20
CA ALA A 246 2.82 -10.84 -14.78
C ALA A 246 4.18 -11.33 -15.31
N ALA A 247 4.94 -10.47 -15.96
CA ALA A 247 6.29 -10.79 -16.41
C ALA A 247 7.25 -11.05 -15.24
N LEU A 248 7.18 -10.23 -14.18
CA LEU A 248 7.97 -10.42 -12.95
C LEU A 248 7.62 -11.73 -12.24
N ALA A 249 6.32 -12.08 -12.18
CA ALA A 249 5.88 -13.35 -11.59
C ALA A 249 6.39 -14.54 -12.41
N LYS A 250 6.19 -14.51 -13.73
CA LYS A 250 6.61 -15.58 -14.66
C LYS A 250 8.12 -15.82 -14.65
N SER A 251 8.92 -14.75 -14.55
CA SER A 251 10.40 -14.84 -14.50
C SER A 251 10.95 -15.25 -13.13
N GLY A 252 10.11 -15.29 -12.09
CA GLY A 252 10.53 -15.47 -10.70
C GLY A 252 11.15 -14.21 -10.05
N GLU A 253 11.11 -13.08 -10.72
CA GLU A 253 11.66 -11.82 -10.20
C GLU A 253 10.88 -11.33 -8.97
N LEU A 254 9.54 -11.50 -8.91
CA LEU A 254 8.76 -11.19 -7.71
C LEU A 254 9.27 -11.91 -6.47
N ALA A 255 9.59 -13.20 -6.60
CA ALA A 255 10.12 -13.99 -5.48
C ALA A 255 11.53 -13.52 -5.07
N LYS A 256 12.38 -13.13 -6.03
CA LYS A 256 13.72 -12.58 -5.74
C LYS A 256 13.64 -11.22 -5.07
N LEU A 257 12.74 -10.33 -5.53
CA LEU A 257 12.50 -9.04 -4.88
C LEU A 257 11.95 -9.24 -3.46
N TYR A 258 11.05 -10.20 -3.28
CA TYR A 258 10.55 -10.56 -1.95
C TYR A 258 11.69 -11.02 -1.03
N ASP A 259 12.51 -11.98 -1.48
CA ASP A 259 13.67 -12.47 -0.70
C ASP A 259 14.57 -11.32 -0.30
N LYS A 260 14.91 -10.43 -1.24
CA LYS A 260 15.75 -9.26 -1.00
C LYS A 260 15.23 -8.39 0.14
N TRP A 261 13.93 -8.08 0.16
CA TRP A 261 13.36 -7.10 1.07
C TRP A 261 12.83 -7.67 2.39
N PHE A 262 12.40 -8.93 2.40
CA PHE A 262 11.77 -9.54 3.59
C PHE A 262 12.64 -10.59 4.27
N VAL A 263 13.57 -11.23 3.55
CA VAL A 263 14.38 -12.31 4.09
C VAL A 263 15.81 -11.88 4.32
N GLN A 264 16.39 -11.12 3.38
CA GLN A 264 17.78 -10.65 3.48
C GLN A 264 17.91 -9.43 4.39
N ALA A 265 19.16 -9.04 4.66
CA ALA A 265 19.45 -7.83 5.42
C ALA A 265 19.19 -6.57 4.58
N ILE A 266 18.41 -5.63 5.09
CA ILE A 266 17.99 -4.41 4.40
C ILE A 266 18.56 -3.15 5.05
N PRO A 267 18.83 -2.08 4.27
CA PRO A 267 19.29 -0.81 4.80
C PRO A 267 18.22 -0.14 5.68
N PRO A 268 18.58 0.87 6.53
CA PRO A 268 19.94 1.38 6.73
C PRO A 268 20.77 0.57 7.75
N LYS A 269 20.11 -0.17 8.65
CA LYS A 269 20.77 -0.86 9.77
C LYS A 269 21.28 -2.26 9.43
N ASN A 270 21.16 -2.70 8.18
CA ASN A 270 21.45 -4.06 7.75
C ASN A 270 20.67 -5.12 8.56
N THR A 271 19.38 -4.83 8.83
CA THR A 271 18.51 -5.66 9.66
C THR A 271 17.78 -6.71 8.82
N LYS A 272 17.75 -7.95 9.30
CA LYS A 272 16.94 -9.02 8.71
C LYS A 272 15.57 -9.07 9.36
N LEU A 273 14.50 -8.98 8.57
CA LEU A 273 13.15 -9.23 9.06
C LEU A 273 12.86 -10.74 9.16
N GLY A 274 13.44 -11.54 8.27
CA GLY A 274 13.30 -12.99 8.27
C GLY A 274 11.89 -13.49 7.91
N LEU A 275 11.10 -12.67 7.23
CA LEU A 275 9.71 -12.97 6.88
C LEU A 275 9.65 -13.71 5.54
N THR A 276 9.49 -15.02 5.58
CA THR A 276 9.28 -15.83 4.37
C THR A 276 7.91 -15.58 3.76
N ALA A 277 7.82 -15.66 2.41
CA ALA A 277 6.55 -15.47 1.71
C ALA A 277 5.51 -16.51 2.16
N SER A 278 4.34 -16.03 2.59
CA SER A 278 3.21 -16.88 2.96
C SER A 278 2.67 -17.65 1.73
N ASP A 279 1.94 -18.73 1.98
CA ASP A 279 1.29 -19.48 0.89
C ASP A 279 0.25 -18.62 0.17
N ALA A 280 -0.39 -17.68 0.88
CA ALA A 280 -1.31 -16.70 0.29
C ALA A 280 -0.57 -15.76 -0.68
N THR A 281 0.60 -15.24 -0.31
CA THR A 281 1.43 -14.42 -1.19
C THR A 281 1.92 -15.19 -2.40
N LYS A 282 2.44 -16.42 -2.20
CA LYS A 282 2.86 -17.31 -3.32
C LYS A 282 1.69 -17.66 -4.24
N GLY A 283 0.51 -17.91 -3.65
CA GLY A 283 -0.73 -18.17 -4.37
C GLY A 283 -1.17 -16.98 -5.22
N ALA A 284 -1.00 -15.75 -4.74
CA ALA A 284 -1.29 -14.53 -5.50
C ALA A 284 -0.35 -14.38 -6.71
N TRP A 285 0.94 -14.74 -6.58
CA TRP A 285 1.87 -14.73 -7.72
C TRP A 285 1.59 -15.83 -8.76
N ALA A 286 1.12 -16.99 -8.31
CA ALA A 286 0.76 -18.10 -9.20
C ALA A 286 -0.57 -17.89 -9.93
N ASN A 287 -1.50 -17.15 -9.31
CA ASN A 287 -2.85 -16.91 -9.81
C ASN A 287 -3.15 -15.40 -9.77
N LEU A 288 -2.49 -14.65 -10.63
CA LEU A 288 -2.57 -13.19 -10.69
C LEU A 288 -4.00 -12.69 -10.80
N ASN A 289 -4.38 -11.80 -9.91
CA ASN A 289 -5.68 -11.14 -9.90
C ASN A 289 -5.62 -9.86 -9.05
N ASP A 290 -6.63 -9.02 -9.21
CA ASP A 290 -6.85 -7.76 -8.47
C ASP A 290 -8.12 -7.83 -7.60
N LYS A 291 -8.46 -9.01 -7.09
CA LYS A 291 -9.63 -9.20 -6.24
C LYS A 291 -9.51 -8.43 -4.94
N PRO A 292 -10.59 -7.78 -4.49
CA PRO A 292 -10.60 -7.06 -3.23
C PRO A 292 -10.62 -8.02 -2.01
N VAL A 293 -10.31 -7.48 -0.84
CA VAL A 293 -10.26 -8.25 0.44
C VAL A 293 -11.55 -9.02 0.71
N GLU A 294 -12.68 -8.49 0.29
CA GLU A 294 -14.00 -9.11 0.46
C GLU A 294 -14.11 -10.45 -0.29
N ALA A 295 -13.33 -10.66 -1.34
CA ALA A 295 -13.24 -11.93 -2.05
C ALA A 295 -12.33 -12.96 -1.36
N TYR A 296 -11.42 -12.53 -0.49
CA TYR A 296 -10.56 -13.40 0.33
C TYR A 296 -11.26 -13.89 1.59
N ALA A 297 -12.22 -13.13 2.12
CA ALA A 297 -12.95 -13.45 3.35
C ALA A 297 -14.04 -14.53 3.20
N LYS A 298 -14.29 -15.01 1.98
CA LYS A 298 -15.37 -15.98 1.66
C LYS A 298 -14.85 -17.42 1.58
N LYS A 299 -14.16 -17.88 2.64
CA LYS A 299 -13.89 -19.32 2.79
C LYS A 299 -14.31 -19.79 4.18
#